data_8b155ac2c10a24f75048f9ae4725dd21
#
_entry.id   8b155ac2c10a24f75048f9ae4725dd21
#
_cell.length_a   1.000
_cell.length_b   1.000
_cell.length_c   1.000
_cell.angle_alpha   90.00
_cell.angle_beta   90.00
_cell.angle_gamma   90.00
#
_symmetry.space_group_name_H-M   'P 1'
#
loop_
_entity.id
_entity.type
_entity.pdbx_description
1 polymer ?
#
loop_
_entity_poly.entity_id
_entity_poly.type
_entity_poly.pdbx_seq_one_letter_code
_entity_poly.pdbx_strand_id
1 'polypeptide(L)'
;MAIVDKSKLLARRVAEDTVEIEGLGEVAVRGVTRYELLAAGKGVNEEKVPDLIERRMLVAGMVDPPLTMDEAEEWQKSASAGEIGKVLHKIRELSALIEGAGKSGV
;
A
#
# COMPACT_ATOMS: atom_id res chain seq x y z
N MET A 1 -2.11 -24.95 22.05
CA MET A 1 -2.35 -23.76 21.21
C MET A 1 -3.85 -23.56 21.03
N ALA A 2 -4.32 -22.34 21.27
CA ALA A 2 -5.73 -22.04 21.12
C ALA A 2 -6.09 -21.78 19.66
N ILE A 3 -7.26 -22.29 19.26
CA ILE A 3 -7.76 -22.03 17.92
C ILE A 3 -8.40 -20.64 17.92
N VAL A 4 -8.16 -19.88 16.85
CA VAL A 4 -8.63 -18.52 16.75
C VAL A 4 -10.16 -18.45 16.66
N ASP A 5 -10.74 -17.41 17.27
CA ASP A 5 -12.16 -17.11 17.14
C ASP A 5 -12.43 -16.55 15.74
N LYS A 6 -13.49 -17.02 15.11
CA LYS A 6 -13.85 -16.61 13.75
C LYS A 6 -13.99 -15.09 13.61
N SER A 7 -14.57 -14.43 14.61
CA SER A 7 -14.76 -12.99 14.53
C SER A 7 -13.43 -12.24 14.45
N LYS A 8 -12.41 -12.75 15.14
CA LYS A 8 -11.07 -12.17 15.09
C LYS A 8 -10.39 -12.46 13.74
N LEU A 9 -10.63 -13.66 13.22
CA LEU A 9 -10.07 -14.03 11.91
C LEU A 9 -10.60 -13.15 10.80
N LEU A 10 -11.89 -12.80 10.84
CA LEU A 10 -12.55 -12.03 9.80
C LEU A 10 -12.41 -10.52 9.95
N ALA A 11 -11.90 -10.06 11.09
CA ALA A 11 -11.66 -8.63 11.30
C ALA A 11 -10.45 -8.16 10.49
N ARG A 12 -10.55 -6.94 9.97
CA ARG A 12 -9.45 -6.34 9.23
C ARG A 12 -8.24 -6.11 10.15
N ARG A 13 -7.06 -6.52 9.72
CA ARG A 13 -5.86 -6.53 10.56
C ARG A 13 -4.62 -6.02 9.83
N VAL A 14 -4.74 -4.97 9.04
CA VAL A 14 -3.58 -4.37 8.38
C VAL A 14 -2.99 -3.27 9.25
N ALA A 15 -1.67 -3.18 9.28
CA ALA A 15 -0.96 -2.18 10.06
C ALA A 15 -0.93 -0.84 9.34
N GLU A 16 -0.76 0.24 10.13
CA GLU A 16 -0.62 1.59 9.61
C GLU A 16 0.69 2.19 10.14
N ASP A 17 1.27 3.11 9.39
CA ASP A 17 2.47 3.83 9.79
C ASP A 17 2.56 5.11 8.97
N THR A 18 3.58 5.91 9.24
CA THR A 18 3.83 7.14 8.49
C THR A 18 5.08 6.99 7.65
N VAL A 19 5.15 7.79 6.59
CA VAL A 19 6.33 7.88 5.73
C VAL A 19 6.66 9.36 5.58
N GLU A 20 7.90 9.72 5.85
CA GLU A 20 8.35 11.10 5.65
C GLU A 20 8.68 11.31 4.18
N ILE A 21 8.11 12.38 3.62
CA ILE A 21 8.43 12.81 2.26
C ILE A 21 9.29 14.07 2.40
N GLU A 22 10.52 13.95 1.96
CA GLU A 22 11.50 15.01 2.09
C GLU A 22 10.99 16.32 1.50
N GLY A 23 11.03 17.37 2.30
CA GLY A 23 10.60 18.70 1.89
C GLY A 23 9.10 18.95 2.00
N LEU A 24 8.29 17.93 2.27
CA LEU A 24 6.84 18.08 2.35
C LEU A 24 6.25 17.75 3.71
N GLY A 25 6.72 16.69 4.34
CA GLY A 25 6.18 16.25 5.63
C GLY A 25 5.87 14.76 5.61
N GLU A 26 4.98 14.34 6.50
CA GLU A 26 4.64 12.93 6.61
C GLU A 26 3.29 12.62 5.95
N VAL A 27 3.20 11.42 5.40
CA VAL A 27 1.92 10.86 4.94
C VAL A 27 1.65 9.60 5.77
N ALA A 28 0.38 9.32 6.02
CA ALA A 28 -0.02 8.11 6.72
C ALA A 28 -0.40 7.05 5.68
N VAL A 29 0.11 5.85 5.86
CA VAL A 29 -0.14 4.74 4.96
C VAL A 29 -0.54 3.50 5.74
N ARG A 30 -1.13 2.53 5.06
CA ARG A 30 -1.51 1.25 5.64
C ARG A 30 -1.16 0.11 4.70
N GLY A 31 -1.11 -1.08 5.25
CA GLY A 31 -1.04 -2.27 4.41
C GLY A 31 -2.35 -2.49 3.68
N VAL A 32 -2.29 -3.28 2.62
CA VAL A 32 -3.49 -3.65 1.86
C VAL A 32 -3.86 -5.10 2.19
N THR A 33 -5.15 -5.40 2.10
CA THR A 33 -5.64 -6.76 2.31
C THR A 33 -5.40 -7.60 1.06
N ARG A 34 -5.55 -8.92 1.19
CA ARG A 34 -5.46 -9.81 0.04
C ARG A 34 -6.46 -9.44 -1.04
N TYR A 35 -7.67 -9.10 -0.63
CA TYR A 35 -8.72 -8.68 -1.57
C TYR A 35 -8.31 -7.44 -2.36
N GLU A 36 -7.74 -6.45 -1.65
CA GLU A 36 -7.28 -5.21 -2.28
C GLU A 36 -6.12 -5.46 -3.24
N LEU A 37 -5.22 -6.35 -2.87
CA LEU A 37 -4.09 -6.71 -3.73
C LEU A 37 -4.59 -7.35 -5.03
N LEU A 38 -5.53 -8.28 -4.93
CA LEU A 38 -6.09 -8.93 -6.10
C LEU A 38 -6.87 -7.94 -6.97
N ALA A 39 -7.61 -7.03 -6.32
CA ALA A 39 -8.35 -6.00 -7.04
C ALA A 39 -7.43 -5.06 -7.81
N ALA A 40 -6.25 -4.77 -7.26
CA ALA A 40 -5.28 -3.89 -7.92
C ALA A 40 -4.80 -4.48 -9.25
N GLY A 41 -4.70 -5.80 -9.35
CA GLY A 41 -4.27 -6.46 -10.58
C GLY A 41 -5.40 -6.83 -11.54
N LYS A 42 -6.65 -6.64 -11.12
CA LYS A 42 -7.79 -7.11 -11.91
C LYS A 42 -7.95 -6.32 -13.20
N GLY A 43 -8.05 -7.04 -14.31
CA GLY A 43 -8.26 -6.43 -15.62
C GLY A 43 -7.06 -5.68 -16.17
N VAL A 44 -5.89 -5.80 -15.53
CA VAL A 44 -4.69 -5.10 -15.96
C VAL A 44 -3.84 -6.00 -16.85
N ASN A 45 -3.43 -5.45 -17.97
CA ASN A 45 -2.39 -6.03 -18.80
C ASN A 45 -1.12 -5.24 -18.55
N GLU A 46 -0.18 -5.81 -17.80
CA GLU A 46 1.05 -5.14 -17.41
C GLU A 46 1.88 -4.62 -18.57
N GLU A 47 1.79 -5.28 -19.72
CA GLU A 47 2.52 -4.84 -20.91
C GLU A 47 1.97 -3.53 -21.48
N LYS A 48 0.67 -3.27 -21.27
CA LYS A 48 0.01 -2.08 -21.80
C LYS A 48 -0.13 -0.96 -20.78
N VAL A 49 -0.33 -1.31 -19.51
CA VAL A 49 -0.58 -0.32 -18.45
C VAL A 49 0.19 -0.71 -17.18
N PRO A 50 1.53 -0.68 -17.24
CA PRO A 50 2.34 -1.15 -16.12
C PRO A 50 2.19 -0.33 -14.84
N ASP A 51 1.78 0.93 -14.96
CA ASP A 51 1.65 1.84 -13.83
C ASP A 51 0.31 1.72 -13.10
N LEU A 52 -0.67 1.03 -13.67
CA LEU A 52 -2.02 0.99 -13.10
C LEU A 52 -2.07 0.21 -11.79
N ILE A 53 -1.36 -0.90 -11.71
CA ILE A 53 -1.32 -1.70 -10.48
C ILE A 53 -0.71 -0.87 -9.35
N GLU A 54 0.41 -0.19 -9.63
CA GLU A 54 1.05 0.70 -8.67
C GLU A 54 0.09 1.81 -8.20
N ARG A 55 -0.59 2.44 -9.14
CA ARG A 55 -1.54 3.51 -8.83
C ARG A 55 -2.65 3.02 -7.91
N ARG A 56 -3.21 1.85 -8.21
CA ARG A 56 -4.26 1.25 -7.38
C ARG A 56 -3.75 0.89 -5.99
N MET A 57 -2.51 0.43 -5.89
CA MET A 57 -1.89 0.14 -4.59
C MET A 57 -1.68 1.42 -3.78
N LEU A 58 -1.26 2.50 -4.43
CA LEU A 58 -1.10 3.79 -3.75
C LEU A 58 -2.43 4.30 -3.22
N VAL A 59 -3.49 4.24 -4.04
CA VAL A 59 -4.82 4.69 -3.61
C VAL A 59 -5.32 3.85 -2.43
N ALA A 60 -5.13 2.54 -2.49
CA ALA A 60 -5.56 1.66 -1.40
C ALA A 60 -4.76 1.87 -0.12
N GLY A 61 -3.47 2.16 -0.25
CA GLY A 61 -2.57 2.27 0.90
C GLY A 61 -2.48 3.66 1.53
N MET A 62 -2.87 4.72 0.82
CA MET A 62 -2.81 6.07 1.38
C MET A 62 -3.99 6.33 2.30
N VAL A 63 -3.68 6.63 3.55
CA VAL A 63 -4.69 6.93 4.58
C VAL A 63 -4.89 8.43 4.70
N ASP A 64 -3.79 9.19 4.78
CA ASP A 64 -3.84 10.64 4.95
C ASP A 64 -2.63 11.29 4.28
N PRO A 65 -2.83 12.12 3.27
CA PRO A 65 -4.12 12.43 2.67
C PRO A 65 -4.64 11.29 1.79
N PRO A 66 -5.95 11.05 1.77
CA PRO A 66 -6.51 10.06 0.85
C PRO A 66 -6.42 10.58 -0.58
N LEU A 67 -6.21 9.69 -1.53
CA LEU A 67 -6.05 10.06 -2.94
C LEU A 67 -7.10 9.38 -3.80
N THR A 68 -7.56 10.11 -4.80
CA THR A 68 -8.33 9.51 -5.89
C THR A 68 -7.36 8.92 -6.91
N MET A 69 -7.86 8.15 -7.86
CA MET A 69 -7.02 7.58 -8.93
C MET A 69 -6.37 8.68 -9.77
N ASP A 70 -7.10 9.75 -10.07
CA ASP A 70 -6.57 10.87 -10.84
C ASP A 70 -5.45 11.60 -10.08
N GLU A 71 -5.64 11.77 -8.77
CA GLU A 71 -4.63 12.41 -7.93
C GLU A 71 -3.37 11.55 -7.80
N ALA A 72 -3.55 10.25 -7.69
CA ALA A 72 -2.41 9.33 -7.66
C ALA A 72 -1.62 9.38 -8.97
N GLU A 73 -2.31 9.50 -10.09
CA GLU A 73 -1.65 9.67 -11.38
C GLU A 73 -0.85 10.96 -11.44
N GLU A 74 -1.42 12.06 -10.95
CA GLU A 74 -0.71 13.34 -10.88
C GLU A 74 0.55 13.23 -10.00
N TRP A 75 0.44 12.53 -8.90
CA TRP A 75 1.57 12.29 -8.02
C TRP A 75 2.67 11.49 -8.72
N GLN A 76 2.29 10.44 -9.44
CA GLN A 76 3.26 9.65 -10.22
C GLN A 76 3.98 10.50 -11.27
N LYS A 77 3.31 11.51 -11.82
CA LYS A 77 3.89 12.40 -12.81
C LYS A 77 4.76 13.49 -12.21
N SER A 78 4.53 13.86 -10.97
CA SER A 78 5.17 15.03 -10.34
C SER A 78 6.30 14.66 -9.39
N ALA A 79 6.22 13.51 -8.74
CA ALA A 79 7.20 13.10 -7.74
C ALA A 79 8.33 12.31 -8.37
N SER A 80 9.47 12.24 -7.68
CA SER A 80 10.58 11.40 -8.11
C SER A 80 10.17 9.93 -7.98
N ALA A 81 10.80 9.09 -8.78
CA ALA A 81 10.58 7.65 -8.70
C ALA A 81 10.90 7.12 -7.29
N GLY A 82 11.93 7.69 -6.66
CA GLY A 82 12.32 7.27 -5.31
C GLY A 82 11.29 7.62 -4.26
N GLU A 83 10.61 8.75 -4.40
CA GLU A 83 9.55 9.15 -3.46
C GLU A 83 8.37 8.16 -3.53
N ILE A 84 7.89 7.88 -4.72
CA ILE A 84 6.80 6.92 -4.94
C ILE A 84 7.24 5.54 -4.47
N GLY A 85 8.47 5.14 -4.82
CA GLY A 85 9.02 3.85 -4.43
C GLY A 85 9.09 3.68 -2.92
N LYS A 86 9.48 4.74 -2.19
CA LYS A 86 9.57 4.71 -0.73
C LYS A 86 8.20 4.48 -0.09
N VAL A 87 7.19 5.20 -0.57
CA VAL A 87 5.82 5.06 -0.04
C VAL A 87 5.27 3.67 -0.37
N LEU A 88 5.44 3.23 -1.61
CA LEU A 88 4.97 1.93 -2.04
C LEU A 88 5.66 0.79 -1.29
N HIS A 89 6.96 0.94 -1.02
CA HIS A 89 7.73 -0.03 -0.23
C HIS A 89 7.11 -0.17 1.17
N LYS A 90 6.78 0.96 1.81
CA LYS A 90 6.17 0.93 3.14
C LYS A 90 4.80 0.25 3.11
N ILE A 91 3.99 0.54 2.11
CA ILE A 91 2.69 -0.11 1.96
C ILE A 91 2.86 -1.63 1.84
N ARG A 92 3.82 -2.07 1.02
CA ARG A 92 4.12 -3.50 0.85
C ARG A 92 4.64 -4.13 2.14
N GLU A 93 5.49 -3.42 2.87
CA GLU A 93 6.00 -3.89 4.15
C GLU A 93 4.86 -4.09 5.15
N LEU A 94 3.97 -3.10 5.25
CA LEU A 94 2.81 -3.18 6.15
C LEU A 94 1.79 -4.22 5.70
N SER A 95 1.83 -4.61 4.44
CA SER A 95 0.98 -5.66 3.88
C SER A 95 1.60 -7.05 4.05
N ALA A 96 2.80 -7.13 4.62
CA ALA A 96 3.58 -8.37 4.75
C ALA A 96 3.89 -9.03 3.40
N LEU A 97 4.07 -8.21 2.35
CA LEU A 97 4.39 -8.72 1.01
C LEU A 97 5.88 -8.82 0.75
N ILE A 98 6.70 -8.24 1.64
CA ILE A 98 8.16 -8.26 1.52
C ILE A 98 8.75 -8.59 2.89
N GLU A 99 10.03 -8.97 2.89
CA GLU A 99 10.74 -9.21 4.13
C GLU A 99 10.87 -7.91 4.94
N GLY A 100 10.87 -8.04 6.23
CA GLY A 100 10.92 -6.93 7.17
C GLY A 100 9.66 -6.86 8.00
N ALA A 101 8.50 -6.65 7.38
CA ALA A 101 7.23 -6.56 8.11
C ALA A 101 6.89 -7.85 8.83
N GLY A 102 7.02 -8.99 8.14
CA GLY A 102 6.72 -10.29 8.72
C GLY A 102 7.73 -10.73 9.76
N LYS A 103 8.90 -10.12 9.81
CA LYS A 103 9.98 -10.48 10.72
C LYS A 103 10.16 -9.49 11.85
N SER A 104 9.53 -8.36 11.79
CA SER A 104 9.72 -7.30 12.77
C SER A 104 9.31 -7.69 14.18
N GLY A 105 8.47 -8.68 14.33
CA GLY A 105 8.04 -9.20 15.62
C GLY A 105 8.80 -10.44 16.08
N VAL A 106 9.80 -10.84 15.37
CA VAL A 106 10.54 -12.05 15.65
C VAL A 106 11.75 -11.78 16.51
#